data_9db2ab19768665cef1482fcf17533fed
#
_entry.id   9db2ab19768665cef1482fcf17533fed
#
_cell.length_a   1.000
_cell.length_b   1.000
_cell.length_c   1.000
_cell.angle_alpha   90.00
_cell.angle_beta   90.00
_cell.angle_gamma   90.00
#
_symmetry.space_group_name_H-M   'P 1'
#
loop_
_entity.id
_entity.type
_entity.pdbx_description
1 polymer ?
#
loop_
_entity_poly.entity_id
_entity_poly.type
_entity_poly.pdbx_seq_one_letter_code
_entity_poly.pdbx_strand_id
1 'polypeptide(L)'
;MTLRKRISGIWLMTMALLSLCAFTCFFVAQMWLNLLFMVYFSLALVQVITLIIYLWGPQKLPFKPLKVIYRLFYLSSILVIPSFAFIFMGLISQYHINIPESIDASSMPVDKIIPGNETTIYNTGKVYIFFPEYSNVELVCKDRPSKSDDSITWCSGAAFQHTVSLDFSQENVEGDHAVNGAYYASPYNKDAFAAFTFADGEFSFEFDDPEGAIKKAADAGGNGFMQFGLIKDHEVVMNFDRPRARCYRTLAELNGNLCIIDSVNMMHFTQFMEELQRLGVTNALYMDMGAGWNYSWYRNAADKDVTLFGLPVPWSHNWVVFKK
;
A
#
# COMPACT_ATOMS: atom_id res chain seq x y z
N MET A 1 -17.79 31.48 -36.47
CA MET A 1 -17.83 30.56 -35.29
C MET A 1 -17.70 31.40 -34.05
N THR A 2 -18.70 31.41 -33.16
CA THR A 2 -18.70 32.27 -31.96
C THR A 2 -17.62 31.84 -30.96
N LEU A 3 -17.05 32.79 -30.22
CA LEU A 3 -16.03 32.57 -29.18
C LEU A 3 -16.41 31.40 -28.24
N ARG A 4 -17.71 31.35 -27.87
CA ARG A 4 -18.27 30.28 -27.01
C ARG A 4 -18.12 28.88 -27.59
N LYS A 5 -18.24 28.72 -28.93
CA LYS A 5 -18.04 27.42 -29.61
C LYS A 5 -16.57 27.02 -29.66
N ARG A 6 -15.64 27.98 -29.79
CA ARG A 6 -14.19 27.71 -29.74
C ARG A 6 -13.76 27.28 -28.34
N ILE A 7 -14.22 27.95 -27.30
CA ILE A 7 -13.92 27.60 -25.90
C ILE A 7 -14.47 26.20 -25.57
N SER A 8 -15.71 25.88 -26.00
CA SER A 8 -16.28 24.54 -25.78
C SER A 8 -15.49 23.45 -26.51
N GLY A 9 -15.00 23.72 -27.73
CA GLY A 9 -14.19 22.76 -28.50
C GLY A 9 -12.83 22.52 -27.87
N ILE A 10 -12.15 23.57 -27.38
CA ILE A 10 -10.87 23.45 -26.65
C ILE A 10 -11.07 22.64 -25.38
N TRP A 11 -12.12 22.96 -24.59
CA TRP A 11 -12.45 22.24 -23.36
C TRP A 11 -12.69 20.74 -23.63
N LEU A 12 -13.49 20.42 -24.64
CA LEU A 12 -13.76 19.05 -25.08
C LEU A 12 -12.48 18.28 -25.43
N MET A 13 -11.59 18.91 -26.20
CA MET A 13 -10.33 18.29 -26.61
C MET A 13 -9.39 18.08 -25.43
N THR A 14 -9.31 19.06 -24.54
CA THR A 14 -8.51 18.95 -23.32
C THR A 14 -8.99 17.79 -22.42
N MET A 15 -10.31 17.67 -22.25
CA MET A 15 -10.90 16.61 -21.43
C MET A 15 -10.71 15.23 -22.06
N ALA A 16 -10.83 15.10 -23.39
CA ALA A 16 -10.55 13.85 -24.09
C ALA A 16 -9.09 13.43 -23.96
N LEU A 17 -8.15 14.38 -24.07
CA LEU A 17 -6.72 14.13 -23.87
C LEU A 17 -6.43 13.70 -22.42
N LEU A 18 -6.99 14.38 -21.42
CA LEU A 18 -6.83 14.01 -20.00
C LEU A 18 -7.39 12.61 -19.73
N SER A 19 -8.54 12.27 -20.33
CA SER A 19 -9.14 10.93 -20.21
C SER A 19 -8.24 9.86 -20.83
N LEU A 20 -7.65 10.14 -21.99
CA LEU A 20 -6.73 9.23 -22.65
C LEU A 20 -5.43 9.05 -21.84
N CYS A 21 -4.86 10.14 -21.33
CA CYS A 21 -3.69 10.10 -20.45
C CYS A 21 -3.96 9.29 -19.20
N ALA A 22 -5.10 9.53 -18.54
CA ALA A 22 -5.47 8.78 -17.34
C ALA A 22 -5.71 7.30 -17.62
N PHE A 23 -6.32 6.96 -18.76
CA PHE A 23 -6.48 5.58 -19.22
C PHE A 23 -5.13 4.89 -19.43
N THR A 24 -4.19 5.57 -20.09
CA THR A 24 -2.82 5.07 -20.29
C THR A 24 -2.11 4.86 -18.96
N CYS A 25 -2.17 5.83 -18.04
CA CYS A 25 -1.60 5.73 -16.70
C CYS A 25 -2.22 4.56 -15.93
N PHE A 26 -3.53 4.34 -16.05
CA PHE A 26 -4.23 3.22 -15.43
C PHE A 26 -3.68 1.87 -15.91
N PHE A 27 -3.48 1.69 -17.20
CA PHE A 27 -2.89 0.46 -17.76
C PHE A 27 -1.46 0.24 -17.31
N VAL A 28 -0.66 1.31 -17.27
CA VAL A 28 0.74 1.23 -16.82
C VAL A 28 0.83 0.90 -15.33
N ALA A 29 -0.06 1.47 -14.51
CA ALA A 29 -0.05 1.27 -13.06
C ALA A 29 -0.64 -0.06 -12.58
N GLN A 30 -1.23 -0.87 -13.47
CA GLN A 30 -1.94 -2.12 -13.08
C GLN A 30 -2.99 -1.96 -11.96
N MET A 31 -3.62 -0.82 -11.86
CA MET A 31 -4.68 -0.61 -10.88
C MET A 31 -5.96 -1.34 -11.33
N TRP A 32 -6.04 -2.65 -11.03
CA TRP A 32 -7.19 -3.51 -11.30
C TRP A 32 -8.29 -3.32 -10.24
N LEU A 33 -8.81 -2.13 -10.12
CA LEU A 33 -10.09 -1.92 -9.46
C LEU A 33 -11.17 -2.03 -10.53
N ASN A 34 -11.64 -3.25 -10.78
CA ASN A 34 -12.54 -3.56 -11.89
C ASN A 34 -13.72 -2.59 -12.00
N LEU A 35 -14.34 -2.19 -10.89
CA LEU A 35 -15.47 -1.28 -10.89
C LEU A 35 -15.08 0.16 -11.28
N LEU A 36 -14.02 0.71 -10.69
CA LEU A 36 -13.52 2.06 -11.04
C LEU A 36 -13.00 2.10 -12.48
N PHE A 37 -12.38 1.02 -12.95
CA PHE A 37 -11.99 0.89 -14.35
C PHE A 37 -13.19 0.95 -15.28
N MET A 38 -14.25 0.18 -15.00
CA MET A 38 -15.46 0.16 -15.82
C MET A 38 -16.15 1.53 -15.84
N VAL A 39 -16.26 2.20 -14.70
CA VAL A 39 -16.81 3.56 -14.62
C VAL A 39 -15.95 4.53 -15.42
N TYR A 40 -14.65 4.51 -15.22
CA TYR A 40 -13.71 5.39 -15.92
C TYR A 40 -13.71 5.16 -17.43
N PHE A 41 -13.66 3.89 -17.86
CA PHE A 41 -13.74 3.51 -19.27
C PHE A 41 -15.05 3.99 -19.91
N SER A 42 -16.18 3.81 -19.22
CA SER A 42 -17.48 4.27 -19.69
C SER A 42 -17.52 5.79 -19.84
N LEU A 43 -16.95 6.53 -18.90
CA LEU A 43 -16.84 7.99 -18.97
C LEU A 43 -15.94 8.44 -20.13
N ALA A 44 -14.81 7.82 -20.32
CA ALA A 44 -13.89 8.10 -21.42
C ALA A 44 -14.55 7.82 -22.78
N LEU A 45 -15.27 6.69 -22.90
CA LEU A 45 -16.01 6.33 -24.10
C LEU A 45 -17.11 7.36 -24.43
N VAL A 46 -17.89 7.78 -23.44
CA VAL A 46 -18.92 8.82 -23.60
C VAL A 46 -18.28 10.14 -24.07
N GLN A 47 -17.12 10.50 -23.56
CA GLN A 47 -16.41 11.72 -23.97
C GLN A 47 -15.92 11.63 -25.41
N VAL A 48 -15.34 10.50 -25.82
CA VAL A 48 -14.88 10.28 -27.19
C VAL A 48 -16.06 10.32 -28.18
N ILE A 49 -17.16 9.63 -27.87
CA ILE A 49 -18.38 9.66 -28.70
C ILE A 49 -18.92 11.09 -28.83
N THR A 50 -18.97 11.82 -27.71
CA THR A 50 -19.47 13.21 -27.72
C THR A 50 -18.56 14.13 -28.52
N LEU A 51 -17.22 13.92 -28.45
CA LEU A 51 -16.26 14.65 -29.29
C LEU A 51 -16.47 14.35 -30.78
N ILE A 52 -16.66 13.09 -31.16
CA ILE A 52 -16.93 12.67 -32.53
C ILE A 52 -18.23 13.34 -33.05
N ILE A 53 -19.30 13.29 -32.27
CA ILE A 53 -20.58 13.94 -32.62
C ILE A 53 -20.40 15.46 -32.75
N TYR A 54 -19.57 16.08 -31.88
CA TYR A 54 -19.27 17.51 -31.96
C TYR A 54 -18.50 17.89 -33.22
N LEU A 55 -17.51 17.08 -33.61
CA LEU A 55 -16.65 17.36 -34.76
C LEU A 55 -17.32 17.08 -36.11
N TRP A 56 -18.14 16.03 -36.16
CA TRP A 56 -18.73 15.53 -37.41
C TRP A 56 -20.24 15.63 -37.48
N GLY A 57 -20.89 15.99 -36.39
CA GLY A 57 -22.34 16.17 -36.38
C GLY A 57 -22.78 17.36 -37.23
N PRO A 58 -23.90 17.26 -37.95
CA PRO A 58 -24.43 18.34 -38.77
C PRO A 58 -24.75 19.55 -37.87
N GLN A 59 -24.27 20.72 -38.27
CA GLN A 59 -24.40 21.98 -37.49
C GLN A 59 -25.85 22.43 -37.26
N LYS A 60 -26.82 21.69 -37.78
CA LYS A 60 -28.26 22.00 -37.75
C LYS A 60 -29.11 20.86 -37.19
N LEU A 61 -28.72 20.25 -36.09
CA LEU A 61 -29.64 19.38 -35.38
C LEU A 61 -30.51 20.18 -34.43
N PRO A 62 -31.82 20.34 -34.70
CA PRO A 62 -32.78 21.07 -33.80
C PRO A 62 -33.21 20.15 -32.66
N PHE A 63 -32.32 19.30 -32.14
CA PHE A 63 -32.71 18.24 -31.22
C PHE A 63 -32.52 18.64 -29.74
N LYS A 64 -33.63 18.59 -28.99
CA LYS A 64 -33.61 18.59 -27.50
C LYS A 64 -32.59 17.56 -26.90
N PRO A 65 -32.39 16.35 -27.48
CA PRO A 65 -31.41 15.41 -27.00
C PRO A 65 -29.95 15.90 -27.04
N LEU A 66 -29.59 16.79 -27.94
CA LEU A 66 -28.22 17.33 -27.99
C LEU A 66 -27.85 18.13 -26.73
N LYS A 67 -28.83 18.85 -26.15
CA LYS A 67 -28.65 19.58 -24.86
C LYS A 67 -28.44 18.60 -23.70
N VAL A 68 -29.10 17.43 -23.72
CA VAL A 68 -28.90 16.37 -22.72
C VAL A 68 -27.54 15.77 -22.86
N ILE A 69 -27.10 15.44 -24.08
CA ILE A 69 -25.76 14.92 -24.36
C ILE A 69 -24.67 15.90 -23.90
N TYR A 70 -24.84 17.19 -24.17
CA TYR A 70 -23.91 18.21 -23.66
C TYR A 70 -23.88 18.28 -22.13
N ARG A 71 -25.02 18.16 -21.45
CA ARG A 71 -25.08 18.15 -19.98
C ARG A 71 -24.42 16.91 -19.42
N LEU A 72 -24.68 15.74 -19.99
CA LEU A 72 -24.03 14.49 -19.58
C LEU A 72 -22.51 14.56 -19.80
N PHE A 73 -22.07 15.18 -20.90
CA PHE A 73 -20.67 15.41 -21.17
C PHE A 73 -20.01 16.30 -20.10
N TYR A 74 -20.62 17.44 -19.75
CA TYR A 74 -20.08 18.31 -18.69
C TYR A 74 -20.04 17.61 -17.34
N LEU A 75 -21.08 16.83 -17.00
CA LEU A 75 -21.10 16.01 -15.79
C LEU A 75 -19.99 14.96 -15.80
N SER A 76 -19.81 14.24 -16.91
CA SER A 76 -18.74 13.25 -17.04
C SER A 76 -17.34 13.89 -16.92
N SER A 77 -17.16 15.10 -17.47
CA SER A 77 -15.91 15.86 -17.38
C SER A 77 -15.55 16.25 -15.95
N ILE A 78 -16.55 16.60 -15.14
CA ILE A 78 -16.35 16.88 -13.71
C ILE A 78 -15.85 15.64 -12.96
N LEU A 79 -16.31 14.45 -13.33
CA LEU A 79 -15.90 13.20 -12.70
C LEU A 79 -14.51 12.71 -13.16
N VAL A 80 -14.07 13.10 -14.37
CA VAL A 80 -12.73 12.73 -14.88
C VAL A 80 -11.60 13.37 -14.08
N ILE A 81 -11.76 14.62 -13.64
CA ILE A 81 -10.71 15.33 -12.87
C ILE A 81 -10.40 14.61 -11.55
N PRO A 82 -11.38 14.26 -10.70
CA PRO A 82 -11.14 13.48 -9.50
C PRO A 82 -10.54 12.09 -9.80
N SER A 83 -11.02 11.44 -10.86
CA SER A 83 -10.50 10.10 -11.26
C SER A 83 -9.04 10.18 -11.66
N PHE A 84 -8.65 11.21 -12.43
CA PHE A 84 -7.25 11.44 -12.80
C PHE A 84 -6.39 11.74 -11.57
N ALA A 85 -6.84 12.62 -10.68
CA ALA A 85 -6.14 12.93 -9.44
C ALA A 85 -5.95 11.67 -8.59
N PHE A 86 -6.96 10.81 -8.53
CA PHE A 86 -6.92 9.54 -7.80
C PHE A 86 -5.89 8.56 -8.39
N ILE A 87 -5.87 8.38 -9.71
CA ILE A 87 -4.89 7.52 -10.39
C ILE A 87 -3.48 8.07 -10.21
N PHE A 88 -3.30 9.39 -10.34
CA PHE A 88 -2.02 10.05 -10.16
C PHE A 88 -1.49 9.89 -8.72
N MET A 89 -2.38 10.05 -7.72
CA MET A 89 -2.03 9.77 -6.33
C MET A 89 -1.65 8.31 -6.09
N GLY A 90 -2.35 7.36 -6.73
CA GLY A 90 -2.01 5.93 -6.68
C GLY A 90 -0.62 5.62 -7.27
N LEU A 91 -0.22 6.33 -8.32
CA LEU A 91 1.12 6.21 -8.91
C LEU A 91 2.21 6.75 -7.98
N ILE A 92 1.98 7.91 -7.36
CA ILE A 92 2.92 8.52 -6.41
C ILE A 92 3.08 7.64 -5.17
N SER A 93 2.03 6.95 -4.72
CA SER A 93 2.09 6.07 -3.54
C SER A 93 2.99 4.85 -3.69
N GLN A 94 3.48 4.59 -4.91
CA GLN A 94 4.45 3.51 -5.17
C GLN A 94 5.91 3.93 -4.96
N TYR A 95 6.17 5.18 -4.59
CA TYR A 95 7.50 5.70 -4.33
C TYR A 95 7.59 6.26 -2.93
N HIS A 96 8.76 6.16 -2.32
CA HIS A 96 9.02 6.86 -1.07
C HIS A 96 8.85 8.37 -1.26
N ILE A 97 8.01 8.99 -0.44
CA ILE A 97 7.81 10.44 -0.47
C ILE A 97 9.04 11.16 0.06
N ASN A 98 9.66 10.58 1.10
CA ASN A 98 10.92 11.06 1.67
C ASN A 98 11.96 9.94 1.58
N ILE A 99 13.16 10.31 1.19
CA ILE A 99 14.31 9.40 1.23
C ILE A 99 14.82 9.39 2.67
N PRO A 100 14.87 8.21 3.34
CA PRO A 100 15.37 8.12 4.70
C PRO A 100 16.85 8.48 4.78
N GLU A 101 17.23 9.23 5.80
CA GLU A 101 18.63 9.31 6.20
C GLU A 101 19.07 7.95 6.70
N SER A 102 20.08 7.36 6.08
CA SER A 102 20.46 5.97 6.31
C SER A 102 21.99 5.80 6.33
N ILE A 103 22.41 4.79 7.06
CA ILE A 103 23.80 4.34 7.20
C ILE A 103 24.07 3.29 6.13
N ASP A 104 25.30 3.23 5.60
CA ASP A 104 25.67 2.16 4.67
C ASP A 104 25.59 0.80 5.37
N ALA A 105 24.93 -0.17 4.74
CA ALA A 105 24.70 -1.48 5.32
C ALA A 105 25.97 -2.29 5.54
N SER A 106 27.11 -1.93 4.91
CA SER A 106 28.40 -2.56 5.19
C SER A 106 28.88 -2.34 6.63
N SER A 107 28.36 -1.34 7.31
CA SER A 107 28.64 -1.04 8.74
C SER A 107 27.61 -1.61 9.71
N MET A 108 26.61 -2.37 9.20
CA MET A 108 25.60 -2.99 10.04
C MET A 108 26.23 -4.04 10.96
N PRO A 109 25.97 -4.01 12.29
CA PRO A 109 26.46 -5.02 13.21
C PRO A 109 25.95 -6.42 12.84
N VAL A 110 26.82 -7.42 12.99
CA VAL A 110 26.44 -8.84 12.79
C VAL A 110 25.64 -9.36 13.99
N ASP A 111 25.85 -8.76 15.16
CA ASP A 111 25.16 -9.11 16.40
C ASP A 111 23.84 -8.36 16.56
N LYS A 112 23.12 -8.72 17.63
CA LYS A 112 21.85 -8.07 17.97
C LYS A 112 22.03 -6.56 18.10
N ILE A 113 21.28 -5.81 17.31
CA ILE A 113 21.22 -4.36 17.39
C ILE A 113 20.43 -4.00 18.65
N ILE A 114 21.04 -3.23 19.53
CA ILE A 114 20.31 -2.65 20.65
C ILE A 114 19.70 -1.35 20.09
N PRO A 115 18.37 -1.27 19.92
CA PRO A 115 17.75 -0.05 19.44
C PRO A 115 18.08 1.11 20.39
N GLY A 116 18.46 2.24 19.83
CA GLY A 116 18.53 3.51 20.57
C GLY A 116 17.13 4.12 20.67
N ASN A 117 17.04 5.39 21.07
CA ASN A 117 15.77 6.10 21.18
C ASN A 117 15.14 6.46 19.81
N GLU A 118 15.47 5.75 18.75
CA GLU A 118 15.10 6.08 17.38
C GLU A 118 15.07 4.88 16.44
N THR A 119 14.46 5.04 15.28
CA THR A 119 14.56 4.07 14.19
C THR A 119 15.94 4.17 13.53
N THR A 120 16.78 3.15 13.71
CA THR A 120 18.05 3.03 12.99
C THR A 120 17.81 2.50 11.59
N ILE A 121 18.42 3.11 10.56
CA ILE A 121 18.15 2.77 9.17
C ILE A 121 19.48 2.47 8.45
N TYR A 122 19.55 1.28 7.84
CA TYR A 122 20.66 0.89 6.96
C TYR A 122 20.18 0.84 5.50
N ASN A 123 21.12 1.06 4.58
CA ASN A 123 20.85 1.07 3.15
C ASN A 123 21.89 0.23 2.39
N THR A 124 21.44 -0.76 1.63
CA THR A 124 22.32 -1.58 0.78
C THR A 124 22.45 -1.03 -0.65
N GLY A 125 21.76 0.07 -0.96
CA GLY A 125 21.57 0.56 -2.32
C GLY A 125 20.37 -0.09 -3.05
N LYS A 126 19.90 -1.26 -2.58
CA LYS A 126 18.72 -1.95 -3.11
C LYS A 126 17.55 -1.94 -2.13
N VAL A 127 17.82 -2.06 -0.84
CA VAL A 127 16.82 -2.03 0.21
C VAL A 127 17.24 -1.12 1.35
N TYR A 128 16.25 -0.53 2.02
CA TYR A 128 16.36 0.06 3.34
C TYR A 128 15.99 -0.97 4.39
N ILE A 129 16.75 -1.03 5.49
CA ILE A 129 16.49 -1.90 6.63
C ILE A 129 16.24 -0.99 7.82
N PHE A 130 15.03 -1.03 8.35
CA PHE A 130 14.59 -0.21 9.47
C PHE A 130 14.56 -1.05 10.73
N PHE A 131 15.24 -0.61 11.76
CA PHE A 131 15.19 -1.17 13.12
C PHE A 131 14.52 -0.14 14.04
N PRO A 132 13.19 -0.16 14.17
CA PRO A 132 12.50 0.71 15.10
C PRO A 132 12.87 0.36 16.54
N GLU A 133 12.95 1.36 17.43
CA GLU A 133 12.89 1.12 18.85
C GLU A 133 11.51 0.62 19.25
N TYR A 134 11.44 -0.40 20.08
CA TYR A 134 10.17 -0.88 20.60
C TYR A 134 10.30 -1.62 21.92
N SER A 135 9.30 -1.47 22.77
CA SER A 135 8.99 -2.33 23.91
C SER A 135 7.70 -3.12 23.67
N ASN A 136 6.90 -2.67 22.68
CA ASN A 136 5.66 -3.33 22.29
C ASN A 136 5.45 -3.22 20.77
N VAL A 137 4.80 -4.23 20.18
CA VAL A 137 4.37 -4.24 18.79
C VAL A 137 2.88 -4.57 18.75
N GLU A 138 2.09 -3.65 18.19
CA GLU A 138 0.64 -3.77 18.15
C GLU A 138 0.13 -3.91 16.71
N LEU A 139 -0.93 -4.68 16.56
CA LEU A 139 -1.79 -4.59 15.39
C LEU A 139 -2.92 -3.61 15.71
N VAL A 140 -3.01 -2.52 14.96
CA VAL A 140 -4.07 -1.51 15.10
C VAL A 140 -5.02 -1.65 13.93
N CYS A 141 -6.30 -1.87 14.21
CA CYS A 141 -7.35 -1.96 13.22
C CYS A 141 -8.35 -0.82 13.37
N LYS A 142 -9.01 -0.42 12.26
CA LYS A 142 -10.03 0.64 12.15
C LYS A 142 -9.47 2.06 12.16
N ASP A 143 -8.89 2.49 13.28
CA ASP A 143 -8.44 3.87 13.43
C ASP A 143 -6.97 4.00 13.00
N ARG A 144 -6.70 4.95 12.12
CA ARG A 144 -5.34 5.21 11.65
C ARG A 144 -4.47 5.68 12.82
N PRO A 145 -3.31 5.05 13.04
CA PRO A 145 -2.36 5.49 14.06
C PRO A 145 -1.97 6.95 13.88
N SER A 146 -2.05 7.72 14.98
CA SER A 146 -1.79 9.16 14.93
C SER A 146 -0.30 9.45 15.02
N LYS A 147 0.18 10.35 14.17
CA LYS A 147 1.53 10.89 14.27
C LYS A 147 1.77 11.76 15.51
N SER A 148 0.71 12.18 16.21
CA SER A 148 0.81 12.88 17.49
C SER A 148 0.97 11.94 18.69
N ASP A 149 0.93 10.62 18.49
CA ASP A 149 1.25 9.64 19.51
C ASP A 149 2.77 9.44 19.57
N ASP A 150 3.41 10.09 20.54
CA ASP A 150 4.87 10.10 20.68
C ASP A 150 5.47 8.75 21.10
N SER A 151 4.63 7.79 21.52
CA SER A 151 5.07 6.43 21.79
C SER A 151 5.36 5.64 20.52
N ILE A 152 4.76 6.02 19.38
CA ILE A 152 4.93 5.30 18.12
C ILE A 152 6.25 5.67 17.45
N THR A 153 7.09 4.69 17.22
CA THR A 153 8.38 4.81 16.52
C THR A 153 8.28 4.40 15.05
N TRP A 154 7.38 3.46 14.74
CA TRP A 154 7.09 2.99 13.37
C TRP A 154 5.61 2.67 13.20
N CYS A 155 5.09 2.96 12.01
CA CYS A 155 3.76 2.58 11.58
C CYS A 155 3.75 2.24 10.10
N SER A 156 3.16 1.10 9.75
CA SER A 156 2.91 0.73 8.35
C SER A 156 1.73 -0.22 8.21
N GLY A 157 1.14 -0.29 7.00
CA GLY A 157 0.17 -1.33 6.67
C GLY A 157 0.72 -2.72 6.98
N ALA A 158 -0.11 -3.63 7.48
CA ALA A 158 0.27 -4.98 7.88
C ALA A 158 -0.32 -6.04 6.93
N ALA A 159 -1.47 -6.59 7.27
CA ALA A 159 -2.14 -7.63 6.49
C ALA A 159 -2.91 -7.07 5.28
N PHE A 160 -3.20 -7.93 4.31
CA PHE A 160 -4.07 -7.59 3.21
C PHE A 160 -5.50 -7.32 3.66
N GLN A 161 -6.24 -6.63 2.82
CA GLN A 161 -7.67 -6.40 2.96
C GLN A 161 -8.41 -7.15 1.87
N HIS A 162 -9.50 -7.83 2.25
CA HIS A 162 -10.28 -8.61 1.30
C HIS A 162 -11.01 -7.71 0.31
N THR A 163 -11.66 -6.66 0.80
CA THR A 163 -12.40 -5.72 -0.03
C THR A 163 -11.82 -4.31 0.07
N VAL A 164 -11.75 -3.66 -1.07
CA VAL A 164 -11.39 -2.25 -1.21
C VAL A 164 -12.58 -1.33 -0.87
N SER A 165 -13.63 -1.86 -0.27
CA SER A 165 -14.79 -1.08 0.14
C SER A 165 -14.47 -0.25 1.39
N LEU A 166 -15.31 0.74 1.66
CA LEU A 166 -15.30 1.49 2.92
C LEU A 166 -15.76 0.63 4.12
N ASP A 167 -15.49 -0.68 4.07
CA ASP A 167 -15.74 -1.60 5.14
C ASP A 167 -14.54 -1.61 6.09
N PHE A 168 -14.68 -0.87 7.19
CA PHE A 168 -13.71 -0.76 8.26
C PHE A 168 -13.93 -1.82 9.36
N SER A 169 -14.62 -2.90 9.04
CA SER A 169 -14.77 -4.03 9.97
C SER A 169 -13.44 -4.80 10.08
N GLN A 170 -13.23 -5.44 11.23
CA GLN A 170 -12.07 -6.33 11.38
C GLN A 170 -12.15 -7.56 10.51
N GLU A 171 -13.35 -7.97 10.13
CA GLU A 171 -13.60 -9.08 9.20
C GLU A 171 -13.03 -8.83 7.79
N ASN A 172 -12.72 -7.58 7.45
CA ASN A 172 -12.10 -7.23 6.19
C ASN A 172 -10.57 -7.49 6.14
N VAL A 173 -9.94 -7.83 7.25
CA VAL A 173 -8.53 -8.22 7.29
C VAL A 173 -8.39 -9.65 6.78
N GLU A 174 -7.55 -9.87 5.75
CA GLU A 174 -7.22 -11.23 5.29
C GLU A 174 -6.27 -11.89 6.30
N GLY A 175 -6.61 -13.14 6.68
CA GLY A 175 -5.89 -13.91 7.68
C GLY A 175 -6.40 -13.66 9.11
N ASP A 176 -6.34 -14.72 9.91
CA ASP A 176 -6.61 -14.60 11.33
C ASP A 176 -5.69 -13.61 11.98
N HIS A 177 -6.19 -12.90 12.98
CA HIS A 177 -5.40 -11.88 13.67
C HIS A 177 -5.80 -11.70 15.13
N ALA A 178 -4.91 -11.14 15.91
CA ALA A 178 -5.10 -10.80 17.31
C ALA A 178 -4.81 -9.32 17.55
N VAL A 179 -5.68 -8.65 18.27
CA VAL A 179 -5.56 -7.24 18.64
C VAL A 179 -5.71 -7.12 20.15
N ASN A 180 -4.62 -6.84 20.85
CA ASN A 180 -4.60 -6.66 22.32
C ASN A 180 -5.35 -7.79 23.05
N GLY A 181 -5.04 -9.04 22.70
CA GLY A 181 -5.63 -10.24 23.31
C GLY A 181 -6.97 -10.67 22.76
N ALA A 182 -7.58 -9.92 21.86
CA ALA A 182 -8.81 -10.33 21.19
C ALA A 182 -8.49 -11.06 19.88
N TYR A 183 -8.93 -12.32 19.76
CA TYR A 183 -8.79 -13.11 18.55
C TYR A 183 -9.92 -12.84 17.56
N TYR A 184 -9.57 -12.70 16.29
CA TYR A 184 -10.50 -12.52 15.17
C TYR A 184 -10.21 -13.55 14.09
N ALA A 185 -11.15 -14.47 13.88
CA ALA A 185 -11.09 -15.42 12.78
C ALA A 185 -11.44 -14.71 11.46
N SER A 186 -10.65 -14.92 10.44
CA SER A 186 -10.91 -14.40 9.10
C SER A 186 -11.48 -15.51 8.20
N PRO A 187 -12.54 -15.22 7.43
CA PRO A 187 -13.00 -16.15 6.40
C PRO A 187 -12.07 -16.20 5.18
N TYR A 188 -10.98 -15.41 5.18
CA TYR A 188 -10.08 -15.20 4.04
C TYR A 188 -8.65 -15.68 4.34
N ASN A 189 -8.52 -16.83 4.98
CA ASN A 189 -7.22 -17.49 5.19
C ASN A 189 -6.71 -18.09 3.88
N LYS A 190 -5.40 -18.14 3.71
CA LYS A 190 -4.71 -18.74 2.57
C LYS A 190 -3.64 -19.72 3.06
N ASP A 191 -3.49 -20.85 2.39
CA ASP A 191 -2.53 -21.91 2.76
C ASP A 191 -1.08 -21.44 2.85
N ALA A 192 -0.73 -20.37 2.11
CA ALA A 192 0.62 -19.81 2.10
C ALA A 192 0.83 -18.69 3.15
N PHE A 193 -0.15 -18.47 4.03
CA PHE A 193 0.00 -17.51 5.13
C PHE A 193 0.84 -18.13 6.25
N ALA A 194 1.72 -17.30 6.80
CA ALA A 194 2.39 -17.52 8.07
C ALA A 194 1.96 -16.43 9.05
N ALA A 195 2.19 -16.62 10.33
CA ALA A 195 1.83 -15.67 11.36
C ALA A 195 3.05 -14.91 11.87
N PHE A 196 2.87 -13.64 12.13
CA PHE A 196 3.68 -12.84 13.04
C PHE A 196 2.89 -12.63 14.32
N THR A 197 3.55 -12.80 15.45
CA THR A 197 2.96 -12.51 16.77
C THR A 197 3.91 -11.71 17.64
N PHE A 198 3.33 -10.93 18.56
CA PHE A 198 4.06 -10.26 19.61
C PHE A 198 3.27 -10.42 20.91
N ALA A 199 3.85 -11.13 21.87
CA ALA A 199 3.26 -11.39 23.17
C ALA A 199 4.36 -11.53 24.24
N ASP A 200 4.10 -11.14 25.49
CA ASP A 200 5.04 -11.24 26.61
C ASP A 200 6.40 -10.54 26.33
N GLY A 201 6.42 -9.52 25.48
CA GLY A 201 7.63 -8.78 25.10
C GLY A 201 8.49 -9.47 24.04
N GLU A 202 8.04 -10.57 23.46
CA GLU A 202 8.74 -11.34 22.44
C GLU A 202 7.97 -11.41 21.12
N PHE A 203 8.69 -11.40 20.02
CA PHE A 203 8.12 -11.65 18.69
C PHE A 203 8.35 -13.09 18.24
N SER A 204 7.46 -13.58 17.39
CA SER A 204 7.60 -14.90 16.77
C SER A 204 7.05 -14.90 15.34
N PHE A 205 7.66 -15.75 14.50
CA PHE A 205 7.16 -16.10 13.17
C PHE A 205 6.77 -17.57 13.17
N GLU A 206 5.55 -17.89 12.73
CA GLU A 206 5.05 -19.26 12.69
C GLU A 206 4.50 -19.59 11.30
N PHE A 207 5.00 -20.69 10.72
CA PHE A 207 4.69 -21.09 9.36
C PHE A 207 3.88 -22.39 9.29
N ASP A 208 3.99 -23.25 10.29
CA ASP A 208 3.40 -24.59 10.27
C ASP A 208 1.99 -24.61 10.87
N ASP A 209 1.75 -23.80 11.92
CA ASP A 209 0.45 -23.62 12.57
C ASP A 209 0.18 -22.12 12.84
N PRO A 210 0.02 -21.32 11.79
CA PRO A 210 -0.16 -19.88 11.94
C PRO A 210 -1.43 -19.49 12.71
N GLU A 211 -2.52 -20.26 12.55
CA GLU A 211 -3.78 -20.04 13.26
C GLU A 211 -3.61 -20.31 14.77
N GLY A 212 -2.95 -21.39 15.13
CA GLY A 212 -2.64 -21.72 16.53
C GLY A 212 -1.75 -20.68 17.19
N ALA A 213 -0.77 -20.14 16.45
CA ALA A 213 0.11 -19.06 16.93
C ALA A 213 -0.69 -17.77 17.24
N ILE A 214 -1.60 -17.37 16.36
CA ILE A 214 -2.46 -16.19 16.58
C ILE A 214 -3.35 -16.38 17.81
N LYS A 215 -3.97 -17.56 17.97
CA LYS A 215 -4.78 -17.88 19.17
C LYS A 215 -3.96 -17.82 20.45
N LYS A 216 -2.77 -18.42 20.43
CA LYS A 216 -1.86 -18.41 21.58
C LYS A 216 -1.43 -16.98 21.94
N ALA A 217 -1.13 -16.15 20.94
CA ALA A 217 -0.79 -14.74 21.18
C ALA A 217 -1.98 -13.98 21.77
N ALA A 218 -3.19 -14.21 21.30
CA ALA A 218 -4.41 -13.61 21.85
C ALA A 218 -4.62 -14.03 23.33
N ASP A 219 -4.48 -15.33 23.63
CA ASP A 219 -4.61 -15.85 25.01
C ASP A 219 -3.59 -15.24 25.97
N ALA A 220 -2.40 -14.85 25.46
CA ALA A 220 -1.36 -14.15 26.19
C ALA A 220 -1.57 -12.61 26.25
N GLY A 221 -2.69 -12.11 25.75
CA GLY A 221 -2.96 -10.66 25.70
C GLY A 221 -2.20 -9.90 24.60
N GLY A 222 -1.56 -10.61 23.69
CA GLY A 222 -0.69 -10.07 22.64
C GLY A 222 -1.42 -9.66 21.35
N ASN A 223 -0.61 -9.41 20.35
CA ASN A 223 -1.00 -9.00 19.01
C ASN A 223 -0.42 -9.95 17.96
N GLY A 224 -1.04 -10.01 16.79
CA GLY A 224 -0.50 -10.79 15.68
C GLY A 224 -1.37 -10.71 14.45
N PHE A 225 -0.81 -11.06 13.30
CA PHE A 225 -1.52 -11.13 12.03
C PHE A 225 -0.92 -12.20 11.11
N MET A 226 -1.71 -12.67 10.19
CA MET A 226 -1.29 -13.60 9.16
C MET A 226 -1.04 -12.88 7.84
N GLN A 227 0.00 -13.32 7.13
CA GLN A 227 0.34 -12.81 5.80
C GLN A 227 1.21 -13.85 5.05
N PHE A 228 1.43 -13.68 3.77
CA PHE A 228 2.30 -14.56 3.01
C PHE A 228 3.68 -14.67 3.64
N GLY A 229 4.06 -15.92 3.99
CA GLY A 229 5.43 -16.25 4.39
C GLY A 229 6.37 -16.14 3.20
N LEU A 230 7.50 -15.46 3.36
CA LEU A 230 8.50 -15.29 2.31
C LEU A 230 9.75 -16.12 2.56
N ILE A 231 10.27 -16.06 3.77
CA ILE A 231 11.47 -16.76 4.22
C ILE A 231 11.15 -17.44 5.55
N LYS A 232 11.53 -18.73 5.68
CA LYS A 232 11.48 -19.53 6.88
C LYS A 232 12.87 -20.12 7.10
N ASP A 233 13.49 -19.89 8.26
CA ASP A 233 14.79 -20.44 8.62
C ASP A 233 15.85 -20.26 7.51
N HIS A 234 15.95 -19.04 6.95
CA HIS A 234 16.80 -18.62 5.82
C HIS A 234 16.40 -19.19 4.45
N GLU A 235 15.36 -20.03 4.36
CA GLU A 235 14.90 -20.64 3.13
C GLU A 235 13.73 -19.90 2.52
N VAL A 236 13.76 -19.67 1.21
CA VAL A 236 12.64 -19.06 0.48
C VAL A 236 11.48 -20.05 0.40
N VAL A 237 10.36 -19.72 1.03
CA VAL A 237 9.15 -20.57 1.04
C VAL A 237 8.10 -20.13 0.03
N MET A 238 8.23 -18.91 -0.51
CA MET A 238 7.31 -18.39 -1.51
C MET A 238 8.03 -17.62 -2.61
N ASN A 239 7.64 -17.91 -3.85
CA ASN A 239 8.06 -17.15 -5.02
C ASN A 239 6.81 -16.68 -5.79
N PHE A 240 6.61 -15.36 -5.86
CA PHE A 240 5.56 -14.79 -6.69
C PHE A 240 6.08 -14.60 -8.12
N ASP A 241 5.47 -15.25 -9.08
CA ASP A 241 5.66 -14.90 -10.49
C ASP A 241 4.96 -13.56 -10.76
N ARG A 242 5.69 -12.47 -10.57
CA ARG A 242 5.22 -11.12 -10.83
C ARG A 242 6.02 -10.50 -11.96
N PRO A 243 5.43 -10.36 -13.16
CA PRO A 243 6.16 -9.91 -14.35
C PRO A 243 6.59 -8.44 -14.29
N ARG A 244 6.11 -7.66 -13.32
CA ARG A 244 6.38 -6.22 -13.24
C ARG A 244 7.11 -5.85 -11.96
N ALA A 245 8.02 -4.89 -12.09
CA ALA A 245 8.68 -4.26 -10.96
C ALA A 245 7.69 -3.50 -10.08
N ARG A 246 7.88 -3.57 -8.76
CA ARG A 246 7.09 -2.88 -7.72
C ARG A 246 7.98 -2.51 -6.55
N CYS A 247 7.47 -1.67 -5.64
CA CYS A 247 8.01 -1.57 -4.30
C CYS A 247 7.55 -2.74 -3.46
N TYR A 248 8.43 -3.26 -2.63
CA TYR A 248 8.19 -4.37 -1.72
C TYR A 248 8.56 -3.96 -0.31
N ARG A 249 7.83 -4.52 0.64
CA ARG A 249 8.10 -4.42 2.08
C ARG A 249 7.93 -5.79 2.71
N THR A 250 8.76 -6.08 3.69
CA THR A 250 8.62 -7.25 4.55
C THR A 250 8.83 -6.87 6.00
N LEU A 251 8.08 -7.52 6.90
CA LEU A 251 8.42 -7.63 8.30
C LEU A 251 9.34 -8.84 8.43
N ALA A 252 10.52 -8.68 9.04
CA ALA A 252 11.55 -9.68 9.00
C ALA A 252 12.30 -9.80 10.34
N GLU A 253 12.88 -10.97 10.52
CA GLU A 253 13.90 -11.22 11.52
C GLU A 253 15.27 -11.23 10.85
N LEU A 254 16.18 -10.39 11.33
CA LEU A 254 17.55 -10.28 10.87
C LEU A 254 18.50 -10.17 12.06
N ASN A 255 19.44 -11.10 12.17
CA ASN A 255 20.39 -11.16 13.30
C ASN A 255 19.68 -11.17 14.66
N GLY A 256 18.55 -11.87 14.80
CA GLY A 256 17.73 -11.94 16.00
C GLY A 256 16.99 -10.63 16.34
N ASN A 257 16.93 -9.68 15.40
CA ASN A 257 16.17 -8.43 15.55
C ASN A 257 14.96 -8.43 14.66
N LEU A 258 13.85 -7.89 15.17
CA LEU A 258 12.70 -7.56 14.36
C LEU A 258 12.98 -6.28 13.58
N CYS A 259 12.77 -6.31 12.28
CA CYS A 259 13.00 -5.18 11.39
C CYS A 259 11.98 -5.12 10.24
N ILE A 260 11.95 -3.98 9.58
CA ILE A 260 11.21 -3.80 8.34
C ILE A 260 12.21 -3.59 7.21
N ILE A 261 12.02 -4.27 6.08
CA ILE A 261 12.88 -4.12 4.91
C ILE A 261 12.05 -3.65 3.73
N ASP A 262 12.41 -2.47 3.20
CA ASP A 262 11.76 -1.84 2.05
C ASP A 262 12.69 -1.85 0.83
N SER A 263 12.17 -2.14 -0.35
CA SER A 263 12.91 -1.86 -1.58
C SER A 263 13.13 -0.35 -1.76
N VAL A 264 14.36 0.07 -2.07
CA VAL A 264 14.69 1.50 -2.31
C VAL A 264 13.90 2.03 -3.50
N ASN A 265 13.80 1.23 -4.56
CA ASN A 265 13.10 1.54 -5.79
C ASN A 265 12.21 0.36 -6.20
N MET A 266 11.39 0.56 -7.22
CA MET A 266 10.67 -0.55 -7.85
C MET A 266 11.66 -1.57 -8.40
N MET A 267 11.48 -2.85 -8.05
CA MET A 267 12.29 -3.97 -8.51
C MET A 267 11.42 -5.20 -8.79
N HIS A 268 11.98 -6.21 -9.47
CA HIS A 268 11.31 -7.50 -9.60
C HIS A 268 11.31 -8.25 -8.26
N PHE A 269 10.27 -9.05 -8.01
CA PHE A 269 10.14 -9.78 -6.77
C PHE A 269 11.33 -10.70 -6.50
N THR A 270 11.83 -11.39 -7.53
CA THR A 270 13.02 -12.25 -7.45
C THR A 270 14.25 -11.49 -6.96
N GLN A 271 14.47 -10.27 -7.45
CA GLN A 271 15.60 -9.42 -7.00
C GLN A 271 15.45 -9.00 -5.54
N PHE A 272 14.22 -8.74 -5.09
CA PHE A 272 13.95 -8.46 -3.68
C PHE A 272 14.25 -9.67 -2.81
N MET A 273 13.79 -10.86 -3.21
CA MET A 273 14.05 -12.10 -2.48
C MET A 273 15.54 -12.46 -2.43
N GLU A 274 16.27 -12.32 -3.54
CA GLU A 274 17.72 -12.50 -3.60
C GLU A 274 18.45 -11.57 -2.62
N GLU A 275 17.97 -10.33 -2.49
CA GLU A 275 18.56 -9.37 -1.56
C GLU A 275 18.28 -9.74 -0.10
N LEU A 276 17.06 -10.21 0.23
CA LEU A 276 16.74 -10.72 1.58
C LEU A 276 17.61 -11.92 1.95
N GLN A 277 17.80 -12.86 1.03
CA GLN A 277 18.69 -14.01 1.25
C GLN A 277 20.16 -13.59 1.42
N ARG A 278 20.65 -12.65 0.59
CA ARG A 278 21.99 -12.09 0.71
C ARG A 278 22.25 -11.41 2.06
N LEU A 279 21.23 -10.79 2.63
CA LEU A 279 21.27 -10.19 3.96
C LEU A 279 21.28 -11.21 5.09
N GLY A 280 20.90 -12.47 4.83
CA GLY A 280 20.80 -13.51 5.84
C GLY A 280 19.52 -13.39 6.69
N VAL A 281 18.43 -12.90 6.10
CA VAL A 281 17.12 -12.85 6.78
C VAL A 281 16.74 -14.25 7.25
N THR A 282 16.39 -14.39 8.53
CA THR A 282 16.00 -15.67 9.14
C THR A 282 14.55 -15.99 8.80
N ASN A 283 13.63 -15.06 9.11
CA ASN A 283 12.20 -15.19 8.86
C ASN A 283 11.65 -13.92 8.24
N ALA A 284 10.66 -14.03 7.36
CA ALA A 284 10.05 -12.85 6.75
C ALA A 284 8.61 -13.10 6.30
N LEU A 285 7.75 -12.12 6.55
CA LEU A 285 6.40 -12.02 6.01
C LEU A 285 6.28 -10.85 5.06
N TYR A 286 5.51 -11.03 3.99
CA TYR A 286 5.13 -9.94 3.11
C TYR A 286 4.27 -8.92 3.85
N MET A 287 4.40 -7.65 3.51
CA MET A 287 3.52 -6.60 4.04
C MET A 287 2.73 -5.94 2.92
N ASP A 288 1.53 -5.46 3.22
CA ASP A 288 0.69 -4.84 2.20
C ASP A 288 1.29 -3.51 1.70
N MET A 289 1.66 -3.51 0.43
CA MET A 289 2.18 -2.38 -0.32
C MET A 289 1.25 -1.97 -1.46
N GLY A 290 -0.04 -2.29 -1.35
CA GLY A 290 -1.04 -1.96 -2.35
C GLY A 290 -1.09 -0.46 -2.64
N ALA A 291 -1.17 -0.10 -3.92
CA ALA A 291 -1.31 1.28 -4.35
C ALA A 291 -2.57 1.92 -3.75
N GLY A 292 -2.42 3.05 -3.08
CA GLY A 292 -3.50 3.77 -2.42
C GLY A 292 -3.77 3.36 -0.97
N TRP A 293 -3.24 2.22 -0.52
CA TRP A 293 -3.39 1.76 0.86
C TRP A 293 -2.13 1.93 1.69
N ASN A 294 -1.01 2.12 1.01
CA ASN A 294 0.28 2.20 1.65
C ASN A 294 0.41 3.49 2.44
N TYR A 295 0.31 3.35 3.76
CA TYR A 295 0.55 4.42 4.73
C TYR A 295 1.65 3.96 5.66
N SER A 296 2.78 4.67 5.67
CA SER A 296 3.87 4.35 6.58
C SER A 296 4.71 5.56 6.91
N TRP A 297 5.19 5.58 8.14
CA TRP A 297 6.05 6.62 8.68
C TRP A 297 6.86 6.07 9.85
N TYR A 298 7.93 6.76 10.20
CA TYR A 298 8.76 6.45 11.35
C TYR A 298 9.17 7.72 12.09
N ARG A 299 9.64 7.58 13.34
CA ARG A 299 10.28 8.66 14.06
C ARG A 299 11.78 8.60 13.88
N ASN A 300 12.36 9.76 13.56
CA ASN A 300 13.80 9.92 13.47
C ASN A 300 14.40 10.37 14.82
N ALA A 301 15.73 10.46 14.87
CA ALA A 301 16.50 10.89 16.04
C ALA A 301 16.09 12.26 16.63
N ALA A 302 15.48 13.12 15.85
CA ALA A 302 14.96 14.40 16.30
C ALA A 302 13.50 14.31 16.79
N ASP A 303 12.98 13.12 17.01
CA ASP A 303 11.60 12.81 17.44
C ASP A 303 10.55 13.37 16.45
N LYS A 304 10.92 13.49 15.18
CA LYS A 304 10.03 13.95 14.10
C LYS A 304 9.53 12.79 13.29
N ASP A 305 8.24 12.83 12.93
CA ASP A 305 7.66 11.87 12.01
C ASP A 305 8.15 12.10 10.57
N VAL A 306 8.67 11.05 9.97
CA VAL A 306 9.09 11.02 8.57
C VAL A 306 8.16 10.10 7.79
N THR A 307 7.36 10.66 6.91
CA THR A 307 6.44 9.88 6.07
C THR A 307 7.21 9.21 4.95
N LEU A 308 7.15 7.88 4.88
CA LEU A 308 7.71 7.10 3.78
C LEU A 308 6.73 6.99 2.63
N PHE A 309 5.51 6.56 2.95
CA PHE A 309 4.41 6.47 2.02
C PHE A 309 3.17 7.07 2.67
N GLY A 310 2.36 7.76 1.91
CA GLY A 310 1.16 8.32 2.47
C GLY A 310 0.30 8.98 1.43
N LEU A 311 -0.90 8.48 1.32
CA LEU A 311 -1.97 9.25 0.71
C LEU A 311 -2.88 9.79 1.81
N PRO A 312 -3.47 10.96 1.61
CA PRO A 312 -4.44 11.51 2.57
C PRO A 312 -5.72 10.65 2.67
N VAL A 313 -5.86 9.64 1.85
CA VAL A 313 -7.06 8.80 1.79
C VAL A 313 -6.92 7.64 2.78
N PRO A 314 -7.81 7.52 3.77
CA PRO A 314 -7.72 6.51 4.83
C PRO A 314 -8.32 5.18 4.36
N TRP A 315 -7.63 4.45 3.48
CA TRP A 315 -8.16 3.21 2.93
C TRP A 315 -7.49 1.95 3.47
N SER A 316 -6.38 2.09 4.18
CA SER A 316 -5.86 1.01 5.03
C SER A 316 -6.68 0.89 6.30
N HIS A 317 -6.89 -0.33 6.77
CA HIS A 317 -7.70 -0.64 7.96
C HIS A 317 -6.92 -1.34 9.04
N ASN A 318 -5.70 -1.77 8.74
CA ASN A 318 -4.84 -2.40 9.73
C ASN A 318 -3.40 -1.97 9.53
N TRP A 319 -2.73 -1.76 10.66
CA TRP A 319 -1.34 -1.31 10.71
C TRP A 319 -0.59 -2.08 11.78
N VAL A 320 0.65 -2.44 11.49
CA VAL A 320 1.60 -2.80 12.52
C VAL A 320 2.26 -1.53 13.04
N VAL A 321 2.30 -1.41 14.37
CA VAL A 321 2.79 -0.24 15.07
C VAL A 321 3.83 -0.68 16.10
N PHE A 322 5.00 -0.09 16.06
CA PHE A 322 6.05 -0.28 17.05
C PHE A 322 5.97 0.86 18.06
N LYS A 323 5.98 0.54 19.35
CA LYS A 323 5.88 1.51 20.44
C LYS A 323 7.05 1.37 21.42
N LYS A 324 7.60 2.49 21.84
CA LYS A 324 8.59 2.59 22.92
C LYS A 324 7.96 2.64 24.30
#